data_868a0df1c55ba8c82aafed26f35d18b0
#
_entry.id   868a0df1c55ba8c82aafed26f35d18b0
#
_cell.length_a   1.000
_cell.length_b   1.000
_cell.length_c   1.000
_cell.angle_alpha   90.00
_cell.angle_beta   90.00
_cell.angle_gamma   90.00
#
_symmetry.space_group_name_H-M   'P 1'
#
loop_
_entity.id
_entity.type
_entity.pdbx_description
1 polymer ?
#
loop_
_entity_poly.entity_id
_entity_poly.type
_entity_poly.pdbx_seq_one_letter_code
_entity_poly.pdbx_strand_id
1 'polypeptide(L)'
;MSEVEELPSKQAQNFLQNHPDSVLVDVRTQEEWETIGKPDGDSIGMTTYFISYQKGPDRILNENFEQDFLNLNIGKNKKILFLCRSGIRSLKAAMIIEKCGYKTLNISDGFEGSTIINEPGWKANKLPCKGK
;
A
#
# COMPACT_ATOMS: atom_id res chain seq x y z
N MET A 1 13.98 -6.75 -14.36
CA MET A 1 13.60 -5.40 -13.93
C MET A 1 12.19 -5.41 -13.36
N SER A 2 11.95 -4.56 -12.38
CA SER A 2 10.62 -4.42 -11.82
C SER A 2 9.73 -3.59 -12.73
N GLU A 3 8.48 -3.99 -12.86
CA GLU A 3 7.46 -3.23 -13.60
C GLU A 3 6.50 -2.50 -12.65
N VAL A 4 6.91 -2.30 -11.41
CA VAL A 4 6.10 -1.56 -10.43
C VAL A 4 6.06 -0.09 -10.81
N GLU A 5 4.84 0.45 -10.96
CA GLU A 5 4.66 1.87 -11.23
C GLU A 5 4.61 2.65 -9.94
N GLU A 6 5.12 3.89 -9.96
CA GLU A 6 5.03 4.80 -8.83
C GLU A 6 3.81 5.70 -8.99
N LEU A 7 2.99 5.79 -7.94
CA LEU A 7 1.77 6.59 -7.97
C LEU A 7 1.71 7.45 -6.71
N PRO A 8 1.82 8.78 -6.84
CA PRO A 8 1.66 9.65 -5.66
C PRO A 8 0.25 9.50 -5.07
N SER A 9 0.14 9.55 -3.74
CA SER A 9 -1.13 9.36 -3.06
C SER A 9 -2.22 10.33 -3.55
N LYS A 10 -1.84 11.56 -3.92
CA LYS A 10 -2.80 12.55 -4.42
C LYS A 10 -3.52 12.11 -5.69
N GLN A 11 -2.97 11.14 -6.41
CA GLN A 11 -3.57 10.61 -7.64
C GLN A 11 -4.33 9.30 -7.43
N ALA A 12 -4.32 8.76 -6.21
CA ALA A 12 -4.90 7.45 -5.95
C ALA A 12 -6.39 7.40 -6.24
N GLN A 13 -7.15 8.43 -5.84
CA GLN A 13 -8.59 8.45 -6.05
C GLN A 13 -8.93 8.55 -7.53
N ASN A 14 -8.20 9.36 -8.27
CA ASN A 14 -8.38 9.46 -9.72
C ASN A 14 -8.02 8.15 -10.41
N PHE A 15 -6.95 7.50 -9.94
CA PHE A 15 -6.55 6.19 -10.46
C PHE A 15 -7.68 5.17 -10.28
N LEU A 16 -8.31 5.17 -9.09
CA LEU A 16 -9.42 4.28 -8.81
C LEU A 16 -10.59 4.49 -9.75
N GLN A 17 -10.89 5.76 -10.10
CA GLN A 17 -11.97 6.06 -11.03
C GLN A 17 -11.72 5.46 -12.41
N ASN A 18 -10.46 5.42 -12.84
CA ASN A 18 -10.08 4.84 -14.12
C ASN A 18 -9.84 3.32 -14.05
N HIS A 19 -9.64 2.80 -12.84
CA HIS A 19 -9.37 1.37 -12.62
C HIS A 19 -10.17 0.91 -11.39
N PRO A 20 -11.50 0.75 -11.54
CA PRO A 20 -12.37 0.47 -10.38
C PRO A 20 -12.11 -0.86 -9.69
N ASP A 21 -11.36 -1.77 -10.32
CA ASP A 21 -10.98 -3.03 -9.71
C ASP A 21 -9.72 -2.94 -8.85
N SER A 22 -9.23 -1.72 -8.58
CA SER A 22 -8.03 -1.53 -7.76
C SER A 22 -8.27 -1.91 -6.30
N VAL A 23 -7.23 -2.48 -5.67
CA VAL A 23 -7.24 -2.75 -4.23
C VAL A 23 -6.00 -2.10 -3.59
N LEU A 24 -6.09 -1.83 -2.30
CA LEU A 24 -5.02 -1.20 -1.54
C LEU A 24 -4.48 -2.19 -0.52
N VAL A 25 -3.17 -2.33 -0.42
CA VAL A 25 -2.52 -3.17 0.58
C VAL A 25 -1.57 -2.31 1.40
N ASP A 26 -1.88 -2.12 2.68
CA ASP A 26 -1.03 -1.41 3.61
C ASP A 26 -0.08 -2.41 4.23
N VAL A 27 1.22 -2.20 4.02
CA VAL A 27 2.25 -3.15 4.46
C VAL A 27 3.02 -2.68 5.69
N ARG A 28 2.49 -1.66 6.39
CA ARG A 28 3.09 -1.15 7.63
C ARG A 28 2.96 -2.17 8.76
N THR A 29 3.44 -1.79 9.93
CA THR A 29 3.34 -2.65 11.11
C THR A 29 2.02 -2.46 11.84
N GLN A 30 1.63 -3.45 12.66
CA GLN A 30 0.46 -3.38 13.53
C GLN A 30 0.52 -2.13 14.41
N GLU A 31 1.70 -1.82 14.95
CA GLU A 31 1.88 -0.66 15.81
C GLU A 31 1.58 0.64 15.07
N GLU A 32 2.01 0.76 13.82
CA GLU A 32 1.72 1.96 13.03
C GLU A 32 0.21 2.11 12.81
N TRP A 33 -0.49 1.02 12.54
CA TRP A 33 -1.94 1.08 12.36
C TRP A 33 -2.64 1.56 13.63
N GLU A 34 -2.17 1.12 14.79
CA GLU A 34 -2.80 1.46 16.07
C GLU A 34 -2.48 2.87 16.53
N THR A 35 -1.26 3.36 16.30
CA THR A 35 -0.79 4.63 16.84
C THR A 35 -0.92 5.79 15.86
N ILE A 36 -0.81 5.54 14.56
CA ILE A 36 -0.82 6.59 13.54
C ILE A 36 -2.17 6.67 12.82
N GLY A 37 -2.88 5.56 12.73
CA GLY A 37 -4.11 5.45 11.95
C GLY A 37 -3.89 4.65 10.68
N LYS A 38 -4.97 4.49 9.91
CA LYS A 38 -4.99 3.63 8.71
C LYS A 38 -5.66 4.33 7.55
N PRO A 39 -5.29 3.98 6.31
CA PRO A 39 -6.05 4.43 5.16
C PRO A 39 -7.39 3.71 5.14
N ASP A 40 -8.42 4.40 4.68
CA ASP A 40 -9.76 3.84 4.53
C ASP A 40 -10.15 3.85 3.06
N GLY A 41 -9.50 2.99 2.28
CA GLY A 41 -9.82 2.86 0.86
C GLY A 41 -11.23 2.36 0.65
N ASP A 42 -11.75 1.54 1.58
CA ASP A 42 -13.10 0.99 1.47
C ASP A 42 -14.15 2.10 1.32
N SER A 43 -13.97 3.24 1.96
CA SER A 43 -14.94 4.33 1.88
C SER A 43 -15.01 4.98 0.51
N ILE A 44 -14.01 4.76 -0.34
CA ILE A 44 -14.03 5.26 -1.73
C ILE A 44 -14.12 4.12 -2.74
N GLY A 45 -14.45 2.90 -2.26
CA GLY A 45 -14.65 1.76 -3.15
C GLY A 45 -13.42 0.95 -3.47
N MET A 46 -12.31 1.19 -2.76
CA MET A 46 -11.06 0.45 -2.96
C MET A 46 -10.83 -0.46 -1.76
N THR A 47 -11.10 -1.76 -1.90
CA THR A 47 -10.91 -2.72 -0.82
C THR A 47 -9.51 -2.61 -0.26
N THR A 48 -9.40 -2.50 1.07
CA THR A 48 -8.12 -2.28 1.74
C THR A 48 -7.76 -3.47 2.60
N TYR A 49 -6.54 -3.98 2.40
CA TYR A 49 -5.99 -5.11 3.16
C TYR A 49 -4.78 -4.64 3.96
N PHE A 50 -4.51 -5.33 5.06
CA PHE A 50 -3.41 -5.00 5.96
C PHE A 50 -2.54 -6.23 6.16
N ILE A 51 -1.34 -6.22 5.57
CA ILE A 51 -0.38 -7.32 5.69
C ILE A 51 1.01 -6.71 5.90
N SER A 52 1.60 -6.94 7.07
CA SER A 52 2.91 -6.37 7.38
C SER A 52 4.01 -6.97 6.52
N TYR A 53 4.80 -6.11 5.87
CA TYR A 53 6.03 -6.52 5.20
C TYR A 53 7.14 -6.80 6.24
N GLN A 54 7.17 -5.99 7.31
CA GLN A 54 8.05 -6.17 8.46
C GLN A 54 7.22 -6.15 9.72
N LYS A 55 7.67 -6.87 10.75
CA LYS A 55 6.92 -7.02 12.00
C LYS A 55 7.76 -6.61 13.20
N GLY A 56 7.08 -6.16 14.25
CA GLY A 56 7.66 -5.85 15.54
C GLY A 56 8.45 -4.56 15.56
N PRO A 57 8.91 -4.16 16.77
CA PRO A 57 9.64 -2.90 16.93
C PRO A 57 10.97 -2.89 16.19
N ASP A 58 11.57 -4.05 15.97
CA ASP A 58 12.84 -4.17 15.27
C ASP A 58 12.66 -4.28 13.75
N ARG A 59 11.42 -4.24 13.28
CA ARG A 59 11.10 -4.27 11.84
C ARG A 59 11.72 -5.47 11.12
N ILE A 60 11.53 -6.66 11.71
CA ILE A 60 12.03 -7.91 11.12
C ILE A 60 11.14 -8.30 9.96
N LEU A 61 11.74 -8.70 8.84
CA LEU A 61 11.02 -9.10 7.65
C LEU A 61 10.01 -10.20 7.96
N ASN A 62 8.79 -10.03 7.47
CA ASN A 62 7.76 -11.08 7.56
C ASN A 62 8.03 -12.11 6.47
N GLU A 63 8.60 -13.23 6.84
CA GLU A 63 8.97 -14.29 5.90
C GLU A 63 7.74 -14.88 5.19
N ASN A 64 6.57 -14.72 5.75
CA ASN A 64 5.32 -15.23 5.18
C ASN A 64 4.55 -14.18 4.36
N PHE A 65 5.17 -13.02 4.08
CA PHE A 65 4.47 -11.93 3.40
C PHE A 65 3.85 -12.38 2.07
N GLU A 66 4.62 -13.04 1.24
CA GLU A 66 4.14 -13.49 -0.05
C GLU A 66 2.97 -14.45 0.10
N GLN A 67 3.09 -15.44 0.99
CA GLN A 67 2.05 -16.41 1.21
C GLN A 67 0.79 -15.77 1.82
N ASP A 68 0.98 -14.85 2.76
CA ASP A 68 -0.13 -14.11 3.36
C ASP A 68 -0.91 -13.35 2.29
N PHE A 69 -0.20 -12.73 1.36
CA PHE A 69 -0.84 -12.03 0.25
C PHE A 69 -1.60 -13.00 -0.65
N LEU A 70 -0.95 -14.11 -1.04
CA LEU A 70 -1.58 -15.08 -1.93
C LEU A 70 -2.83 -15.70 -1.32
N ASN A 71 -2.85 -15.85 -0.01
CA ASN A 71 -4.01 -16.40 0.71
C ASN A 71 -5.24 -15.48 0.65
N LEU A 72 -5.08 -14.22 0.26
CA LEU A 72 -6.22 -13.31 0.07
C LEU A 72 -7.04 -13.65 -1.17
N ASN A 73 -6.48 -14.43 -2.08
CA ASN A 73 -7.13 -14.85 -3.33
C ASN A 73 -7.62 -13.69 -4.18
N ILE A 74 -6.82 -12.63 -4.26
CA ILE A 74 -7.14 -11.47 -5.09
C ILE A 74 -6.94 -11.85 -6.56
N GLY A 75 -7.89 -11.50 -7.41
CA GLY A 75 -7.78 -11.80 -8.84
C GLY A 75 -6.64 -11.06 -9.51
N LYS A 76 -5.95 -11.73 -10.44
CA LYS A 76 -4.81 -11.13 -11.15
C LYS A 76 -5.19 -10.05 -12.14
N ASN A 77 -6.50 -9.90 -12.40
CA ASN A 77 -7.00 -8.81 -13.22
C ASN A 77 -7.05 -7.47 -12.48
N LYS A 78 -6.87 -7.50 -11.15
CA LYS A 78 -6.95 -6.29 -10.31
C LYS A 78 -5.61 -5.57 -10.27
N LYS A 79 -5.67 -4.24 -10.10
CA LYS A 79 -4.48 -3.42 -9.85
C LYS A 79 -4.25 -3.40 -8.35
N ILE A 80 -3.02 -3.69 -7.93
CA ILE A 80 -2.69 -3.76 -6.50
C ILE A 80 -1.83 -2.56 -6.13
N LEU A 81 -2.35 -1.68 -5.28
CA LEU A 81 -1.63 -0.51 -4.80
C LEU A 81 -1.06 -0.81 -3.42
N PHE A 82 0.25 -0.67 -3.26
CA PHE A 82 0.93 -0.93 -2.00
C PHE A 82 1.28 0.37 -1.30
N LEU A 83 1.07 0.41 0.02
CA LEU A 83 1.25 1.58 0.85
C LEU A 83 2.08 1.25 2.08
N CYS A 84 3.06 2.10 2.40
CA CYS A 84 3.74 2.07 3.69
C CYS A 84 3.84 3.49 4.23
N ARG A 85 4.82 3.78 5.08
CA ARG A 85 4.94 5.12 5.66
C ARG A 85 5.37 6.16 4.62
N SER A 86 6.42 5.87 3.86
CA SER A 86 7.03 6.84 2.94
C SER A 86 7.35 6.28 1.55
N GLY A 87 6.90 5.05 1.25
CA GLY A 87 7.04 4.46 -0.08
C GLY A 87 8.16 3.46 -0.27
N ILE A 88 9.03 3.26 0.73
CA ILE A 88 10.21 2.38 0.57
C ILE A 88 9.88 0.91 0.79
N ARG A 89 9.25 0.58 1.93
CA ARG A 89 8.87 -0.82 2.23
C ARG A 89 7.84 -1.33 1.23
N SER A 90 6.89 -0.47 0.87
CA SER A 90 5.83 -0.86 -0.06
C SER A 90 6.35 -1.11 -1.47
N LEU A 91 7.41 -0.41 -1.89
CA LEU A 91 8.02 -0.69 -3.18
C LEU A 91 8.60 -2.11 -3.20
N LYS A 92 9.31 -2.49 -2.13
CA LYS A 92 9.88 -3.83 -2.03
C LYS A 92 8.80 -4.90 -2.00
N ALA A 93 7.72 -4.65 -1.25
CA ALA A 93 6.59 -5.56 -1.19
C ALA A 93 5.92 -5.71 -2.56
N ALA A 94 5.73 -4.59 -3.26
CA ALA A 94 5.14 -4.59 -4.59
C ALA A 94 5.97 -5.39 -5.59
N MET A 95 7.29 -5.31 -5.49
CA MET A 95 8.20 -6.05 -6.36
C MET A 95 8.07 -7.56 -6.16
N ILE A 96 7.89 -8.00 -4.91
CA ILE A 96 7.69 -9.42 -4.61
C ILE A 96 6.40 -9.92 -5.27
N ILE A 97 5.32 -9.16 -5.12
CA ILE A 97 4.01 -9.58 -5.62
C ILE A 97 3.92 -9.46 -7.14
N GLU A 98 4.62 -8.50 -7.73
CA GLU A 98 4.69 -8.37 -9.18
C GLU A 98 5.27 -9.64 -9.82
N LYS A 99 6.25 -10.25 -9.15
CA LYS A 99 6.84 -11.50 -9.63
C LYS A 99 5.87 -12.67 -9.57
N CYS A 100 4.79 -12.55 -8.78
CA CYS A 100 3.74 -13.55 -8.71
C CYS A 100 2.71 -13.40 -9.83
N GLY A 101 2.89 -12.44 -10.72
CA GLY A 101 2.02 -12.24 -11.88
C GLY A 101 0.96 -11.17 -11.73
N TYR A 102 1.06 -10.34 -10.70
CA TYR A 102 0.12 -9.26 -10.46
C TYR A 102 0.60 -7.93 -11.05
N LYS A 103 -0.35 -7.06 -11.39
CA LYS A 103 -0.06 -5.68 -11.74
C LYS A 103 0.01 -4.87 -10.45
N THR A 104 1.20 -4.36 -10.13
CA THR A 104 1.42 -3.67 -8.86
C THR A 104 1.85 -2.22 -9.07
N LEU A 105 1.40 -1.36 -8.14
CA LEU A 105 1.82 0.03 -8.07
C LEU A 105 2.24 0.34 -6.66
N ASN A 106 3.15 1.29 -6.51
CA ASN A 106 3.60 1.74 -5.20
C ASN A 106 3.06 3.15 -4.96
N ILE A 107 2.41 3.35 -3.80
CA ILE A 107 2.04 4.71 -3.39
C ILE A 107 3.34 5.40 -2.95
N SER A 108 3.91 6.20 -3.82
CA SER A 108 5.29 6.66 -3.74
C SER A 108 5.62 7.53 -2.53
N ASP A 109 4.63 8.25 -1.99
CA ASP A 109 4.82 9.09 -0.80
C ASP A 109 4.24 8.46 0.46
N GLY A 110 3.59 7.28 0.35
CA GLY A 110 3.10 6.55 1.50
C GLY A 110 2.00 7.25 2.28
N PHE A 111 1.81 6.80 3.52
CA PHE A 111 0.77 7.34 4.40
C PHE A 111 1.16 8.68 5.01
N GLU A 112 2.44 8.87 5.33
CA GLU A 112 2.92 10.05 6.05
C GLU A 112 3.79 10.99 5.21
N GLY A 113 4.05 10.65 3.96
CA GLY A 113 4.81 11.49 3.05
C GLY A 113 6.26 11.09 2.87
N SER A 114 6.89 11.69 1.87
CA SER A 114 8.28 11.43 1.54
C SER A 114 8.99 12.75 1.28
N THR A 115 10.07 13.00 2.03
CA THR A 115 10.92 14.17 1.80
C THR A 115 11.77 14.00 0.54
N ILE A 116 12.03 12.75 0.15
CA ILE A 116 12.84 12.45 -1.04
C ILE A 116 12.16 12.97 -2.31
N ILE A 117 10.84 12.76 -2.43
CA ILE A 117 10.09 13.21 -3.60
C ILE A 117 9.24 14.45 -3.30
N ASN A 118 9.36 14.99 -2.09
CA ASN A 118 8.67 16.20 -1.65
C ASN A 118 7.15 16.12 -1.86
N GLU A 119 6.55 15.01 -1.38
CA GLU A 119 5.11 14.77 -1.43
C GLU A 119 4.58 14.49 -0.02
N PRO A 120 3.38 14.98 0.33
CA PRO A 120 2.93 14.98 1.74
C PRO A 120 2.33 13.67 2.24
N GLY A 121 1.93 12.77 1.37
CA GLY A 121 1.37 11.48 1.78
C GLY A 121 -0.14 11.44 1.81
N TRP A 122 -0.67 10.22 1.95
CA TRP A 122 -2.10 9.92 1.95
C TRP A 122 -2.88 10.77 2.96
N LYS A 123 -2.41 10.78 4.21
CA LYS A 123 -3.11 11.45 5.31
C LYS A 123 -3.16 12.97 5.12
N ALA A 124 -2.04 13.59 4.76
CA ALA A 124 -1.96 15.04 4.56
C ALA A 124 -2.72 15.49 3.33
N ASN A 125 -2.87 14.63 2.32
CA ASN A 125 -3.69 14.90 1.15
C ASN A 125 -5.18 14.72 1.44
N LYS A 126 -5.52 14.43 2.69
CA LYS A 126 -6.90 14.29 3.16
C LYS A 126 -7.68 13.17 2.47
N LEU A 127 -6.96 12.15 2.03
CA LEU A 127 -7.60 10.93 1.57
C LEU A 127 -8.20 10.20 2.79
N PRO A 128 -9.24 9.37 2.59
CA PRO A 128 -9.93 8.78 3.73
C PRO A 128 -9.03 7.98 4.66
N CYS A 129 -9.19 8.22 5.96
CA CYS A 129 -8.45 7.53 7.02
C CYS A 129 -9.40 7.12 8.12
N LYS A 130 -8.99 6.13 8.92
CA LYS A 130 -9.72 5.73 10.13
C LYS A 130 -8.72 5.43 11.24
N GLY A 131 -9.22 5.40 12.49
CA GLY A 131 -8.37 5.29 13.65
C GLY A 131 -7.90 6.66 14.06
N LYS A 132 -6.67 6.77 14.50
CA LYS A 132 -6.16 8.05 15.03
C LYS A 132 -5.97 9.13 13.97
#